data_83b69f903dc5bc8d85b9418207a4ac77
#
_entry.id   83b69f903dc5bc8d85b9418207a4ac77
#
_cell.length_a   1.000
_cell.length_b   1.000
_cell.length_c   1.000
_cell.angle_alpha   90.00
_cell.angle_beta   90.00
_cell.angle_gamma   90.00
#
_symmetry.space_group_name_H-M   'P 1'
#
loop_
_entity.id
_entity.type
_entity.pdbx_description
1 polymer ?
#
loop_
_entity_poly.entity_id
_entity_poly.type
_entity_poly.pdbx_seq_one_letter_code
_entity_poly.pdbx_strand_id
1 'polypeptide(L)'
;MGPQSEPLFHIKDISPIERYIVPMENLPDILYNHVKDIFPIFRSITGRGIRKTLGYIATRVKNFSIYHIQSGTKVLDWTVPDEWNVYGATLRRTTGEVVIDWAWCNLHLMQYSIPVCARVSRKDLEKHLYWLSDQPDLIPYRTSYYKKDWGFCLSAHQYAQLTDDEYDVEIRTELGPGHLSYGEVVIPATMTAGDEADEVLFSIHCCHPALANDNASSIAIAVEVIRALQETAHRRLSYRFVFIPGTIGSITWLARNEDRIGRIRHGLVMSCLGDAGKPTYKQSRQGNAPVDRYAAYLVQTRWGGKVVPFEPYGYDERQYCSPGFNLPVGCLMRSPNGQFEQYHTSADNLDFVTPEGLYASIGFIMDLIPICFCYDP
;
A
#
# COMPACT_ATOMS: atom_id res chain seq x y z
N MET A 1 -8.54 41.58 30.08
CA MET A 1 -8.65 41.65 28.63
C MET A 1 -7.71 40.58 28.09
N GLY A 2 -8.26 39.44 27.71
CA GLY A 2 -7.50 38.35 27.10
C GLY A 2 -7.25 38.63 25.63
N PRO A 3 -6.21 38.05 25.03
CA PRO A 3 -5.95 38.24 23.60
C PRO A 3 -7.07 37.61 22.79
N GLN A 4 -7.70 38.43 21.94
CA GLN A 4 -8.62 37.95 20.93
C GLN A 4 -7.87 37.07 19.97
N SER A 5 -8.30 35.82 19.83
CA SER A 5 -7.85 34.89 18.77
C SER A 5 -8.27 35.50 17.43
N GLU A 6 -7.29 35.86 16.61
CA GLU A 6 -7.57 36.21 15.21
C GLU A 6 -8.26 35.03 14.51
N PRO A 7 -9.25 35.28 13.67
CA PRO A 7 -9.97 34.22 12.99
C PRO A 7 -9.09 33.56 11.96
N LEU A 8 -8.93 32.24 12.11
CA LEU A 8 -8.39 31.36 11.10
C LEU A 8 -9.07 31.64 9.75
N PHE A 9 -8.29 32.13 8.81
CA PHE A 9 -8.47 32.24 7.36
C PHE A 9 -9.84 31.94 6.75
N HIS A 10 -10.35 32.89 5.98
CA HIS A 10 -11.47 32.70 5.05
C HIS A 10 -11.05 31.79 3.87
N ILE A 11 -11.25 30.48 4.01
CA ILE A 11 -11.00 29.45 2.98
C ILE A 11 -12.07 29.47 1.85
N LYS A 12 -12.86 30.53 1.73
CA LYS A 12 -13.89 30.62 0.69
C LYS A 12 -13.36 30.77 -0.74
N ASP A 13 -12.07 31.07 -0.91
CA ASP A 13 -11.44 31.31 -2.21
C ASP A 13 -10.49 30.23 -2.69
N ILE A 14 -10.37 29.10 -1.97
CA ILE A 14 -9.65 27.95 -2.48
C ILE A 14 -10.59 27.22 -3.43
N SER A 15 -10.40 27.50 -4.72
CA SER A 15 -11.13 26.85 -5.81
C SER A 15 -10.98 25.34 -5.74
N PRO A 16 -12.09 24.61 -5.94
CA PRO A 16 -12.09 23.14 -5.91
C PRO A 16 -11.15 22.55 -6.97
N ILE A 17 -10.90 21.27 -6.83
CA ILE A 17 -10.29 20.28 -7.73
C ILE A 17 -10.35 20.62 -9.23
N GLU A 18 -11.37 21.36 -9.68
CA GLU A 18 -11.63 21.76 -11.07
C GLU A 18 -10.46 22.46 -11.81
N ARG A 19 -9.47 23.00 -11.07
CA ARG A 19 -8.32 23.68 -11.69
C ARG A 19 -7.10 22.79 -11.97
N TYR A 20 -7.08 21.57 -11.44
CA TYR A 20 -5.84 20.76 -11.43
C TYR A 20 -5.95 19.38 -12.10
N ILE A 21 -7.15 18.96 -12.55
CA ILE A 21 -7.35 17.60 -13.07
C ILE A 21 -7.99 17.62 -14.46
N VAL A 22 -7.56 16.68 -15.31
CA VAL A 22 -8.21 16.23 -16.55
C VAL A 22 -9.74 16.27 -16.45
N PRO A 23 -10.51 16.51 -17.53
CA PRO A 23 -11.96 16.62 -17.48
C PRO A 23 -12.58 15.58 -16.56
N MET A 24 -13.25 16.04 -15.50
CA MET A 24 -13.67 15.30 -14.30
C MET A 24 -14.60 14.12 -14.58
N GLU A 25 -15.25 14.09 -15.75
CA GLU A 25 -16.32 13.14 -16.06
C GLU A 25 -15.86 11.66 -16.10
N ASN A 26 -14.57 11.39 -16.36
CA ASN A 26 -14.05 10.02 -16.50
C ASN A 26 -13.05 9.60 -15.42
N LEU A 27 -12.72 10.46 -14.44
CA LEU A 27 -11.68 10.16 -13.44
C LEU A 27 -12.03 8.96 -12.54
N PRO A 28 -13.27 8.78 -12.05
CA PRO A 28 -13.65 7.60 -11.28
C PRO A 28 -13.37 6.30 -12.04
N ASP A 29 -13.73 6.24 -13.32
CA ASP A 29 -13.50 5.06 -14.16
C ASP A 29 -12.02 4.84 -14.46
N ILE A 30 -11.24 5.89 -14.65
CA ILE A 30 -9.79 5.81 -14.85
C ILE A 30 -9.14 5.19 -13.61
N LEU A 31 -9.48 5.68 -12.42
CA LEU A 31 -8.97 5.16 -11.15
C LEU A 31 -9.33 3.68 -10.97
N TYR A 32 -10.58 3.33 -11.22
CA TYR A 32 -11.05 1.95 -11.10
C TYR A 32 -10.40 1.03 -12.14
N ASN A 33 -10.16 1.50 -13.36
CA ASN A 33 -9.43 0.75 -14.38
C ASN A 33 -7.97 0.49 -13.96
N HIS A 34 -7.30 1.45 -13.32
CA HIS A 34 -5.98 1.19 -12.72
C HIS A 34 -6.04 0.06 -11.69
N VAL A 35 -7.04 0.05 -10.81
CA VAL A 35 -7.22 -1.04 -9.83
C VAL A 35 -7.40 -2.37 -10.56
N LYS A 36 -8.26 -2.44 -11.58
CA LYS A 36 -8.50 -3.65 -12.39
C LYS A 36 -7.23 -4.17 -13.07
N ASP A 37 -6.40 -3.29 -13.58
CA ASP A 37 -5.15 -3.67 -14.25
C ASP A 37 -4.11 -4.23 -13.25
N ILE A 38 -4.07 -3.67 -12.03
CA ILE A 38 -3.08 -4.00 -11.00
C ILE A 38 -3.52 -5.23 -10.20
N PHE A 39 -4.81 -5.40 -9.92
CA PHE A 39 -5.38 -6.44 -9.06
C PHE A 39 -4.90 -7.85 -9.40
N PRO A 40 -4.90 -8.32 -10.66
CA PRO A 40 -4.50 -9.68 -11.02
C PRO A 40 -2.99 -9.93 -10.92
N ILE A 41 -2.17 -8.89 -10.72
CA ILE A 41 -0.72 -9.07 -10.61
C ILE A 41 -0.40 -9.70 -9.25
N PHE A 42 0.20 -10.90 -9.27
CA PHE A 42 0.65 -11.56 -8.05
C PHE A 42 1.88 -10.85 -7.47
N ARG A 43 1.65 -10.00 -6.50
CA ARG A 43 2.69 -9.21 -5.81
C ARG A 43 3.13 -9.89 -4.53
N SER A 44 4.39 -9.64 -4.14
CA SER A 44 4.96 -9.93 -2.83
C SER A 44 5.95 -8.84 -2.45
N ILE A 45 6.63 -8.95 -1.32
CA ILE A 45 7.66 -7.99 -0.91
C ILE A 45 8.89 -7.98 -1.80
N THR A 46 9.08 -9.03 -2.62
CA THR A 46 10.11 -9.11 -3.68
C THR A 46 9.54 -9.80 -4.92
N GLY A 47 10.38 -10.05 -5.91
CA GLY A 47 10.07 -10.90 -7.06
C GLY A 47 9.46 -10.18 -8.26
N ARG A 48 8.98 -10.98 -9.21
CA ARG A 48 8.51 -10.50 -10.52
C ARG A 48 7.23 -9.66 -10.42
N GLY A 49 6.33 -9.98 -9.48
CA GLY A 49 5.04 -9.32 -9.38
C GLY A 49 5.17 -7.86 -8.99
N ILE A 50 5.97 -7.54 -7.97
CA ILE A 50 6.22 -6.14 -7.60
C ILE A 50 6.90 -5.39 -8.74
N ARG A 51 7.89 -5.97 -9.42
CA ARG A 51 8.54 -5.34 -10.59
C ARG A 51 7.56 -5.08 -11.73
N LYS A 52 6.61 -6.00 -11.98
CA LYS A 52 5.54 -5.79 -12.98
C LYS A 52 4.65 -4.61 -12.60
N THR A 53 4.31 -4.47 -11.33
CA THR A 53 3.53 -3.33 -10.82
C THR A 53 4.30 -2.02 -10.96
N LEU A 54 5.59 -2.00 -10.59
CA LEU A 54 6.45 -0.81 -10.76
C LEU A 54 6.60 -0.45 -12.26
N GLY A 55 6.74 -1.45 -13.13
CA GLY A 55 6.76 -1.24 -14.59
C GLY A 55 5.44 -0.66 -15.12
N TYR A 56 4.29 -1.11 -14.59
CA TYR A 56 2.99 -0.52 -14.90
C TYR A 56 2.93 0.97 -14.54
N ILE A 57 3.43 1.35 -13.37
CA ILE A 57 3.49 2.75 -12.93
C ILE A 57 4.44 3.55 -13.83
N ALA A 58 5.62 3.01 -14.13
CA ALA A 58 6.63 3.65 -14.97
C ALA A 58 6.14 4.00 -16.39
N THR A 59 5.16 3.26 -16.92
CA THR A 59 4.56 3.58 -18.23
C THR A 59 3.56 4.73 -18.17
N ARG A 60 3.14 5.18 -16.98
CA ARG A 60 2.11 6.19 -16.74
C ARG A 60 2.62 7.47 -16.09
N VAL A 61 3.78 7.41 -15.47
CA VAL A 61 4.38 8.48 -14.69
C VAL A 61 5.72 8.87 -15.31
N LYS A 62 5.92 10.15 -15.65
CA LYS A 62 7.18 10.67 -16.17
C LYS A 62 8.27 10.63 -15.09
N ASN A 63 9.51 10.37 -15.47
CA ASN A 63 10.70 10.37 -14.59
C ASN A 63 10.60 9.38 -13.39
N PHE A 64 9.89 8.29 -13.57
CA PHE A 64 9.80 7.23 -12.57
C PHE A 64 11.05 6.36 -12.59
N SER A 65 11.68 6.17 -11.43
CA SER A 65 12.87 5.34 -11.26
C SER A 65 12.56 4.07 -10.47
N ILE A 66 13.16 2.95 -10.86
CA ILE A 66 13.05 1.67 -10.12
C ILE A 66 14.42 1.35 -9.56
N TYR A 67 14.48 1.11 -8.26
CA TYR A 67 15.69 0.74 -7.54
C TYR A 67 15.65 -0.73 -7.15
N HIS A 68 16.80 -1.38 -7.21
CA HIS A 68 17.00 -2.79 -6.87
C HIS A 68 18.04 -2.90 -5.76
N ILE A 69 17.68 -3.46 -4.63
CA ILE A 69 18.55 -3.61 -3.46
C ILE A 69 18.81 -5.10 -3.25
N GLN A 70 20.06 -5.49 -3.31
CA GLN A 70 20.48 -6.88 -3.26
C GLN A 70 20.07 -7.57 -1.94
N SER A 71 19.61 -8.80 -2.02
CA SER A 71 19.35 -9.66 -0.86
C SER A 71 20.61 -9.75 0.03
N GLY A 72 20.41 -9.77 1.34
CA GLY A 72 21.50 -9.76 2.32
C GLY A 72 22.03 -8.38 2.66
N THR A 73 21.63 -7.30 1.94
CA THR A 73 22.02 -5.92 2.29
C THR A 73 21.46 -5.57 3.67
N LYS A 74 22.32 -5.05 4.55
CA LYS A 74 21.90 -4.49 5.84
C LYS A 74 21.22 -3.15 5.64
N VAL A 75 20.05 -2.98 6.24
CA VAL A 75 19.23 -1.76 6.21
C VAL A 75 18.76 -1.49 7.64
N LEU A 76 19.46 -0.59 8.32
CA LEU A 76 19.32 -0.38 9.77
C LEU A 76 19.52 -1.71 10.53
N ASP A 77 18.56 -2.09 11.38
CA ASP A 77 18.57 -3.33 12.16
C ASP A 77 18.00 -4.54 11.38
N TRP A 78 17.54 -4.34 10.13
CA TRP A 78 17.01 -5.39 9.26
C TRP A 78 18.00 -5.84 8.18
N THR A 79 17.58 -6.86 7.46
CA THR A 79 18.31 -7.38 6.30
C THR A 79 17.33 -7.59 5.15
N VAL A 80 17.68 -7.13 3.95
CA VAL A 80 16.90 -7.37 2.74
C VAL A 80 16.77 -8.88 2.54
N PRO A 81 15.53 -9.44 2.45
CA PRO A 81 15.31 -10.86 2.34
C PRO A 81 15.72 -11.40 0.98
N ASP A 82 15.79 -12.74 0.88
CA ASP A 82 15.90 -13.43 -0.39
C ASP A 82 14.71 -13.11 -1.31
N GLU A 83 14.96 -13.10 -2.61
CA GLU A 83 13.91 -12.90 -3.61
C GLU A 83 13.04 -14.15 -3.74
N TRP A 84 11.72 -13.95 -3.82
CA TRP A 84 10.76 -15.01 -3.97
C TRP A 84 9.94 -14.85 -5.26
N ASN A 85 9.87 -15.93 -6.04
CA ASN A 85 9.10 -16.01 -7.27
C ASN A 85 8.21 -17.26 -7.28
N VAL A 86 7.01 -17.16 -7.85
CA VAL A 86 6.03 -18.24 -7.97
C VAL A 86 5.83 -18.61 -9.43
N TYR A 87 5.72 -19.90 -9.68
CA TYR A 87 5.45 -20.50 -10.99
C TYR A 87 4.18 -21.35 -10.98
N GLY A 88 3.65 -21.69 -9.80
CA GLY A 88 2.43 -22.45 -9.61
C GLY A 88 2.38 -23.13 -8.24
N ALA A 89 1.16 -23.44 -7.79
CA ALA A 89 0.97 -24.25 -6.59
C ALA A 89 -0.38 -24.98 -6.70
N THR A 90 -0.39 -26.27 -6.44
CA THR A 90 -1.59 -27.11 -6.44
C THR A 90 -1.61 -28.07 -5.28
N LEU A 91 -2.80 -28.33 -4.77
CA LEU A 91 -3.11 -29.43 -3.86
C LEU A 91 -4.02 -30.38 -4.61
N ARG A 92 -3.68 -31.67 -4.64
CA ARG A 92 -4.43 -32.71 -5.37
C ARG A 92 -4.76 -33.87 -4.46
N ARG A 93 -5.89 -34.51 -4.74
CA ARG A 93 -6.17 -35.85 -4.26
C ARG A 93 -5.21 -36.85 -4.90
N THR A 94 -4.98 -38.00 -4.27
CA THR A 94 -4.17 -39.08 -4.85
C THR A 94 -4.73 -39.65 -6.15
N THR A 95 -6.00 -39.39 -6.45
CA THR A 95 -6.67 -39.68 -7.72
C THR A 95 -6.28 -38.73 -8.86
N GLY A 96 -5.55 -37.64 -8.54
CA GLY A 96 -5.16 -36.60 -9.50
C GLY A 96 -6.15 -35.41 -9.56
N GLU A 97 -7.29 -35.45 -8.87
CA GLU A 97 -8.24 -34.33 -8.79
C GLU A 97 -7.60 -33.14 -8.09
N VAL A 98 -7.67 -31.96 -8.71
CA VAL A 98 -7.19 -30.70 -8.14
C VAL A 98 -8.22 -30.17 -7.15
N VAL A 99 -7.84 -29.97 -5.89
CA VAL A 99 -8.68 -29.40 -4.85
C VAL A 99 -8.37 -27.95 -4.52
N ILE A 100 -7.13 -27.54 -4.77
CA ILE A 100 -6.68 -26.12 -4.71
C ILE A 100 -5.74 -25.87 -5.86
N ASP A 101 -5.92 -24.76 -6.56
CA ASP A 101 -4.97 -24.24 -7.54
C ASP A 101 -4.75 -22.74 -7.30
N TRP A 102 -3.50 -22.35 -7.15
CA TRP A 102 -3.11 -20.92 -7.03
C TRP A 102 -3.61 -20.07 -8.23
N ALA A 103 -3.78 -20.67 -9.41
CA ALA A 103 -4.30 -19.98 -10.57
C ALA A 103 -5.77 -19.54 -10.43
N TRP A 104 -6.56 -20.18 -9.55
CA TRP A 104 -7.94 -19.81 -9.29
C TRP A 104 -8.05 -18.57 -8.40
N CYS A 105 -7.16 -18.45 -7.41
CA CYS A 105 -7.06 -17.31 -6.53
C CYS A 105 -5.61 -17.17 -6.03
N ASN A 106 -5.03 -16.01 -6.24
CA ASN A 106 -3.65 -15.73 -5.83
C ASN A 106 -3.42 -15.90 -4.30
N LEU A 107 -4.48 -15.80 -3.49
CA LEU A 107 -4.39 -15.97 -2.04
C LEU A 107 -4.24 -17.43 -1.62
N HIS A 108 -4.52 -18.40 -2.49
CA HIS A 108 -4.41 -19.84 -2.15
C HIS A 108 -3.00 -20.26 -1.74
N LEU A 109 -1.96 -19.54 -2.12
CA LEU A 109 -0.59 -19.83 -1.71
C LEU A 109 -0.14 -18.83 -0.62
N MET A 110 0.25 -19.35 0.55
CA MET A 110 0.93 -18.54 1.55
C MET A 110 2.20 -17.94 0.97
N GLN A 111 2.37 -16.63 1.07
CA GLN A 111 3.53 -15.95 0.51
C GLN A 111 4.84 -16.41 1.18
N TYR A 112 5.91 -16.46 0.40
CA TYR A 112 7.21 -16.98 0.77
C TYR A 112 7.22 -18.49 1.08
N SER A 113 6.21 -19.22 0.62
CA SER A 113 6.27 -20.70 0.65
C SER A 113 7.50 -21.21 -0.10
N ILE A 114 8.26 -22.09 0.56
CA ILE A 114 9.37 -22.80 -0.08
C ILE A 114 8.84 -23.82 -1.10
N PRO A 115 9.64 -24.25 -2.08
CA PRO A 115 9.22 -25.27 -3.05
C PRO A 115 8.96 -26.61 -2.35
N VAL A 116 7.86 -27.28 -2.72
CA VAL A 116 7.46 -28.59 -2.22
C VAL A 116 6.95 -29.44 -3.39
N CYS A 117 7.37 -30.70 -3.45
CA CYS A 117 6.82 -31.72 -4.33
C CYS A 117 6.78 -33.04 -3.54
N ALA A 118 5.65 -33.33 -2.91
CA ALA A 118 5.54 -34.47 -2.01
C ALA A 118 4.11 -34.96 -1.85
N ARG A 119 3.97 -36.26 -1.57
CA ARG A 119 2.74 -36.80 -0.99
C ARG A 119 2.83 -36.67 0.52
N VAL A 120 1.79 -36.10 1.12
CA VAL A 120 1.74 -35.80 2.55
C VAL A 120 0.47 -36.40 3.18
N SER A 121 0.58 -36.85 4.42
CA SER A 121 -0.60 -37.28 5.18
C SER A 121 -1.52 -36.09 5.48
N ARG A 122 -2.81 -36.35 5.62
CA ARG A 122 -3.80 -35.32 6.03
C ARG A 122 -3.37 -34.62 7.32
N LYS A 123 -2.84 -35.39 8.28
CA LYS A 123 -2.36 -34.89 9.57
C LYS A 123 -1.16 -33.92 9.43
N ASP A 124 -0.26 -34.19 8.50
CA ASP A 124 0.88 -33.30 8.27
C ASP A 124 0.48 -32.09 7.43
N LEU A 125 -0.36 -32.28 6.42
CA LEU A 125 -0.91 -31.21 5.60
C LEU A 125 -1.65 -30.16 6.46
N GLU A 126 -2.36 -30.57 7.50
CA GLU A 126 -3.16 -29.70 8.38
C GLU A 126 -2.34 -28.59 9.04
N LYS A 127 -1.06 -28.81 9.29
CA LYS A 127 -0.11 -27.82 9.83
C LYS A 127 0.19 -26.69 8.85
N HIS A 128 -0.14 -26.89 7.60
CA HIS A 128 0.14 -25.99 6.47
C HIS A 128 -1.12 -25.48 5.79
N LEU A 129 -2.30 -25.65 6.43
CA LEU A 129 -3.57 -25.15 5.94
C LEU A 129 -4.05 -23.98 6.81
N TYR A 130 -4.49 -22.90 6.15
CA TYR A 130 -4.95 -21.68 6.81
C TYR A 130 -6.34 -21.32 6.30
N TRP A 131 -7.29 -21.23 7.21
CA TRP A 131 -8.69 -20.88 6.95
C TRP A 131 -9.27 -20.08 8.11
N LEU A 132 -10.46 -19.49 7.92
CA LEU A 132 -11.16 -18.68 8.92
C LEU A 132 -12.48 -19.36 9.28
N SER A 133 -12.66 -19.67 10.56
CA SER A 133 -13.90 -20.31 11.04
C SER A 133 -15.10 -19.37 11.09
N ASP A 134 -14.83 -18.10 11.33
CA ASP A 134 -15.81 -17.02 11.42
C ASP A 134 -16.16 -16.38 10.06
N GLN A 135 -15.36 -16.67 9.03
CA GLN A 135 -15.60 -16.24 7.65
C GLN A 135 -15.46 -17.42 6.67
N PRO A 136 -16.41 -18.39 6.69
CA PRO A 136 -16.23 -19.71 6.09
C PRO A 136 -16.10 -19.70 4.56
N ASP A 137 -16.58 -18.66 3.88
CA ASP A 137 -16.49 -18.50 2.42
C ASP A 137 -15.17 -17.87 1.95
N LEU A 138 -14.42 -17.23 2.86
CA LEU A 138 -13.30 -16.40 2.51
C LEU A 138 -11.95 -17.13 2.61
N ILE A 139 -11.05 -16.78 1.70
CA ILE A 139 -9.68 -17.28 1.67
C ILE A 139 -8.80 -16.22 2.36
N PRO A 140 -8.09 -16.54 3.46
CA PRO A 140 -7.23 -15.58 4.13
C PRO A 140 -5.93 -15.31 3.37
N TYR A 141 -5.36 -14.12 3.55
CA TYR A 141 -4.00 -13.80 3.17
C TYR A 141 -3.02 -14.17 4.29
N ARG A 142 -1.96 -14.94 3.96
CA ARG A 142 -0.92 -15.37 4.90
C ARG A 142 0.46 -15.24 4.30
N THR A 143 1.47 -15.06 5.16
CA THR A 143 2.86 -14.87 4.79
C THR A 143 3.81 -15.60 5.74
N SER A 144 5.03 -15.95 5.25
CA SER A 144 6.11 -16.53 6.07
C SER A 144 7.46 -15.86 5.81
N TYR A 145 7.49 -14.55 5.59
CA TYR A 145 8.60 -13.77 5.02
C TYR A 145 10.01 -14.08 5.53
N TYR A 146 10.19 -14.32 6.81
CA TYR A 146 11.51 -14.58 7.42
C TYR A 146 11.64 -15.99 8.00
N LYS A 147 10.65 -16.85 7.73
CA LYS A 147 10.63 -18.25 8.15
C LYS A 147 10.53 -19.15 6.94
N LYS A 148 11.40 -20.17 6.84
CA LYS A 148 11.27 -21.21 5.80
C LYS A 148 10.09 -22.12 6.14
N ASP A 149 8.97 -21.89 5.50
CA ASP A 149 7.71 -22.60 5.69
C ASP A 149 6.95 -22.65 4.35
N TRP A 150 5.85 -23.41 4.28
CA TRP A 150 4.97 -23.47 3.14
C TRP A 150 3.52 -23.63 3.61
N GLY A 151 2.55 -23.31 2.75
CA GLY A 151 1.16 -23.54 3.10
C GLY A 151 0.17 -23.09 2.05
N PHE A 152 -1.05 -23.59 2.20
CA PHE A 152 -2.19 -23.18 1.41
C PHE A 152 -3.20 -22.44 2.27
N CYS A 153 -3.79 -21.40 1.68
CA CYS A 153 -4.93 -20.68 2.23
C CYS A 153 -6.19 -21.11 1.48
N LEU A 154 -7.26 -21.36 2.18
CA LEU A 154 -8.48 -21.88 1.61
C LEU A 154 -9.70 -21.44 2.43
N SER A 155 -10.90 -21.51 1.87
CA SER A 155 -12.13 -21.30 2.62
C SER A 155 -12.39 -22.46 3.59
N ALA A 156 -13.16 -22.22 4.66
CA ALA A 156 -13.57 -23.31 5.56
C ALA A 156 -14.37 -24.38 4.83
N HIS A 157 -15.14 -24.01 3.80
CA HIS A 157 -15.85 -24.95 2.96
C HIS A 157 -14.92 -25.85 2.15
N GLN A 158 -13.86 -25.29 1.56
CA GLN A 158 -12.83 -26.07 0.88
C GLN A 158 -12.09 -26.99 1.87
N TYR A 159 -11.77 -26.47 3.06
CA TYR A 159 -11.14 -27.27 4.13
C TYR A 159 -12.01 -28.48 4.53
N ALA A 160 -13.32 -28.31 4.68
CA ALA A 160 -14.24 -29.40 5.01
C ALA A 160 -14.34 -30.50 3.94
N GLN A 161 -13.98 -30.18 2.68
CA GLN A 161 -13.97 -31.15 1.57
C GLN A 161 -12.68 -31.99 1.53
N LEU A 162 -11.68 -31.68 2.34
CA LEU A 162 -10.43 -32.43 2.43
C LEU A 162 -10.63 -33.67 3.33
N THR A 163 -11.12 -34.75 2.77
CA THR A 163 -11.53 -35.97 3.51
C THR A 163 -10.61 -37.16 3.30
N ASP A 164 -9.62 -37.08 2.38
CA ASP A 164 -8.69 -38.15 2.08
C ASP A 164 -7.57 -38.23 3.12
N ASP A 165 -6.97 -39.42 3.28
CA ASP A 165 -5.88 -39.63 4.21
C ASP A 165 -4.55 -39.03 3.72
N GLU A 166 -4.39 -38.88 2.41
CA GLU A 166 -3.17 -38.36 1.76
C GLU A 166 -3.52 -37.41 0.61
N TYR A 167 -2.59 -36.46 0.37
CA TYR A 167 -2.68 -35.49 -0.71
C TYR A 167 -1.32 -35.31 -1.40
N ASP A 168 -1.34 -35.03 -2.70
CA ASP A 168 -0.18 -34.62 -3.47
C ASP A 168 -0.07 -33.08 -3.45
N VAL A 169 1.03 -32.59 -2.89
CA VAL A 169 1.40 -31.18 -2.82
C VAL A 169 2.42 -30.85 -3.88
N GLU A 170 2.14 -29.86 -4.71
CA GLU A 170 3.11 -29.28 -5.64
C GLU A 170 3.14 -27.77 -5.45
N ILE A 171 4.25 -27.22 -4.95
CA ILE A 171 4.53 -25.79 -4.85
C ILE A 171 5.80 -25.51 -5.65
N ARG A 172 5.66 -24.81 -6.76
CA ARG A 172 6.76 -24.43 -7.65
C ARG A 172 7.12 -22.98 -7.40
N THR A 173 8.04 -22.77 -6.49
CA THR A 173 8.56 -21.45 -6.13
C THR A 173 10.08 -21.45 -6.20
N GLU A 174 10.66 -20.28 -6.29
CA GLU A 174 12.09 -20.03 -6.17
C GLU A 174 12.30 -19.01 -5.06
N LEU A 175 13.16 -19.36 -4.10
CA LEU A 175 13.56 -18.51 -2.98
C LEU A 175 15.07 -18.52 -2.88
N GLY A 176 15.72 -17.40 -3.16
CA GLY A 176 17.17 -17.29 -3.16
C GLY A 176 17.65 -15.84 -3.34
N PRO A 177 18.98 -15.67 -3.49
CA PRO A 177 19.56 -14.35 -3.70
C PRO A 177 18.96 -13.64 -4.91
N GLY A 178 18.59 -12.39 -4.73
CA GLY A 178 17.98 -11.55 -5.76
C GLY A 178 17.86 -10.10 -5.24
N HIS A 179 16.71 -9.47 -5.43
CA HIS A 179 16.57 -8.04 -5.11
C HIS A 179 15.20 -7.73 -4.47
N LEU A 180 15.22 -6.83 -3.49
CA LEU A 180 14.06 -6.02 -3.13
C LEU A 180 13.98 -4.86 -4.13
N SER A 181 12.82 -4.64 -4.72
CA SER A 181 12.61 -3.56 -5.68
C SER A 181 11.61 -2.54 -5.14
N TYR A 182 11.90 -1.24 -5.31
CA TYR A 182 10.95 -0.17 -5.05
C TYR A 182 11.01 0.88 -6.15
N GLY A 183 9.93 1.63 -6.30
CA GLY A 183 9.82 2.71 -7.28
C GLY A 183 9.78 4.07 -6.61
N GLU A 184 10.28 5.09 -7.31
CA GLU A 184 10.31 6.45 -6.82
C GLU A 184 10.15 7.44 -7.96
N VAL A 185 9.43 8.54 -7.69
CA VAL A 185 9.43 9.73 -8.51
C VAL A 185 9.51 10.97 -7.64
N VAL A 186 10.34 11.90 -8.05
CA VAL A 186 10.42 13.24 -7.46
C VAL A 186 9.91 14.25 -8.47
N ILE A 187 8.94 15.05 -8.07
CA ILE A 187 8.42 16.18 -8.82
C ILE A 187 9.00 17.43 -8.18
N PRO A 188 10.01 18.09 -8.79
CA PRO A 188 10.74 19.17 -8.16
C PRO A 188 9.87 20.42 -7.95
N ALA A 189 10.19 21.19 -6.93
CA ALA A 189 9.69 22.56 -6.79
C ALA A 189 10.05 23.39 -8.02
N THR A 190 9.21 24.37 -8.36
CA THR A 190 9.46 25.29 -9.48
C THR A 190 9.65 26.73 -9.02
N MET A 191 9.29 27.03 -7.77
CA MET A 191 9.39 28.37 -7.18
C MET A 191 10.61 28.55 -6.28
N THR A 192 11.27 27.44 -5.91
CA THR A 192 12.49 27.42 -5.10
C THR A 192 13.58 26.73 -5.91
N ALA A 193 14.81 27.22 -5.81
CA ALA A 193 15.91 26.67 -6.60
C ALA A 193 16.26 25.22 -6.21
N GLY A 194 16.10 24.32 -7.14
CA GLY A 194 16.70 22.99 -7.22
C GLY A 194 16.64 22.11 -5.97
N ASP A 195 17.78 21.52 -5.66
CA ASP A 195 17.97 20.51 -4.58
C ASP A 195 17.80 21.03 -3.14
N GLU A 196 17.52 22.31 -2.94
CA GLU A 196 17.37 22.93 -1.62
C GLU A 196 15.91 23.00 -1.14
N ALA A 197 14.94 22.71 -2.00
CA ALA A 197 13.53 22.78 -1.64
C ALA A 197 13.14 21.70 -0.63
N ASP A 198 12.31 22.07 0.35
CA ASP A 198 11.65 21.14 1.25
C ASP A 198 10.78 20.15 0.48
N GLU A 199 10.59 18.97 1.05
CA GLU A 199 9.92 17.85 0.39
C GLU A 199 8.65 17.41 1.13
N VAL A 200 7.67 16.95 0.34
CA VAL A 200 6.50 16.21 0.80
C VAL A 200 6.67 14.75 0.40
N LEU A 201 6.61 13.85 1.37
CA LEU A 201 6.70 12.41 1.14
C LEU A 201 5.32 11.77 1.04
N PHE A 202 5.05 11.07 -0.07
CA PHE A 202 3.93 10.15 -0.20
C PHE A 202 4.46 8.72 -0.26
N SER A 203 3.98 7.85 0.62
CA SER A 203 4.41 6.45 0.70
C SER A 203 3.25 5.52 0.42
N ILE A 204 3.43 4.63 -0.56
CA ILE A 204 2.41 3.71 -1.04
C ILE A 204 2.98 2.29 -1.04
N HIS A 205 2.44 1.42 -0.21
CA HIS A 205 2.87 0.03 -0.26
C HIS A 205 2.24 -0.71 -1.46
N CYS A 206 3.01 -1.60 -2.08
CA CYS A 206 2.63 -2.24 -3.32
C CYS A 206 2.95 -3.75 -3.36
N CYS A 207 2.94 -4.42 -2.22
CA CYS A 207 3.38 -5.82 -2.09
C CYS A 207 2.25 -6.85 -1.93
N HIS A 208 1.00 -6.45 -1.71
CA HIS A 208 -0.09 -7.38 -1.49
C HIS A 208 -0.66 -7.94 -2.79
N PRO A 209 -0.83 -9.28 -2.92
CA PRO A 209 -1.44 -9.91 -4.09
C PRO A 209 -2.96 -9.88 -3.99
N ALA A 210 -3.66 -9.77 -5.10
CA ALA A 210 -5.12 -9.94 -5.20
C ALA A 210 -5.92 -9.27 -4.07
N LEU A 211 -5.45 -8.13 -3.56
CA LEU A 211 -6.14 -7.26 -2.62
C LEU A 211 -6.34 -5.91 -3.30
N ALA A 212 -7.61 -5.54 -3.52
CA ALA A 212 -7.98 -4.38 -4.31
C ALA A 212 -7.87 -3.09 -3.50
N ASN A 213 -8.44 -3.09 -2.30
CA ASN A 213 -8.38 -1.95 -1.39
C ASN A 213 -7.00 -1.84 -0.74
N ASP A 214 -6.43 -2.96 -0.33
CA ASP A 214 -5.10 -3.06 0.29
C ASP A 214 -4.04 -3.68 -0.66
N ASN A 215 -3.42 -2.94 -1.59
CA ASN A 215 -3.39 -1.49 -1.68
C ASN A 215 -3.42 -1.03 -3.16
N ALA A 216 -4.03 -1.80 -4.08
CA ALA A 216 -4.13 -1.40 -5.48
C ALA A 216 -4.88 -0.05 -5.62
N SER A 217 -5.84 0.23 -4.72
CA SER A 217 -6.58 1.48 -4.66
C SER A 217 -5.66 2.70 -4.48
N SER A 218 -4.74 2.65 -3.50
CA SER A 218 -3.82 3.76 -3.25
C SER A 218 -2.77 3.92 -4.35
N ILE A 219 -2.36 2.81 -5.01
CA ILE A 219 -1.49 2.89 -6.19
C ILE A 219 -2.18 3.64 -7.32
N ALA A 220 -3.45 3.31 -7.60
CA ALA A 220 -4.25 3.95 -8.63
C ALA A 220 -4.38 5.47 -8.38
N ILE A 221 -4.72 5.85 -7.16
CA ILE A 221 -4.85 7.25 -6.75
C ILE A 221 -3.51 7.98 -6.87
N ALA A 222 -2.41 7.39 -6.39
CA ALA A 222 -1.10 8.00 -6.44
C ALA A 222 -0.64 8.29 -7.87
N VAL A 223 -0.90 7.39 -8.82
CA VAL A 223 -0.60 7.58 -10.25
C VAL A 223 -1.28 8.86 -10.76
N GLU A 224 -2.55 9.06 -10.48
CA GLU A 224 -3.29 10.24 -10.98
C GLU A 224 -2.92 11.53 -10.21
N VAL A 225 -2.62 11.45 -8.92
CA VAL A 225 -2.05 12.60 -8.16
C VAL A 225 -0.71 13.03 -8.74
N ILE A 226 0.19 12.09 -9.04
CA ILE A 226 1.48 12.39 -9.66
C ILE A 226 1.29 13.07 -11.01
N ARG A 227 0.41 12.57 -11.86
CA ARG A 227 0.11 13.15 -13.18
C ARG A 227 -0.39 14.58 -13.06
N ALA A 228 -1.33 14.83 -12.14
CA ALA A 228 -1.83 16.18 -11.87
C ALA A 228 -0.72 17.14 -11.39
N LEU A 229 0.14 16.68 -10.48
CA LEU A 229 1.27 17.48 -9.99
C LEU A 229 2.33 17.74 -11.07
N GLN A 230 2.57 16.79 -11.97
CA GLN A 230 3.50 16.98 -13.09
C GLN A 230 3.02 18.04 -14.10
N GLU A 231 1.73 18.25 -14.22
CA GLU A 231 1.14 19.30 -15.07
C GLU A 231 0.97 20.64 -14.33
N THR A 232 1.14 20.68 -13.01
CA THR A 232 1.04 21.92 -12.21
C THR A 232 2.26 22.79 -12.42
N ALA A 233 2.07 24.04 -12.88
CA ALA A 233 3.18 24.94 -13.25
C ALA A 233 3.95 25.48 -12.04
N HIS A 234 3.27 25.78 -10.93
CA HIS A 234 3.85 26.45 -9.76
C HIS A 234 3.83 25.51 -8.54
N ARG A 235 4.99 25.07 -8.09
CA ARG A 235 5.20 24.22 -6.94
C ARG A 235 6.23 24.85 -6.01
N ARG A 236 5.84 25.12 -4.78
CA ARG A 236 6.75 25.65 -3.74
C ARG A 236 7.63 24.54 -3.16
N LEU A 237 7.07 23.37 -2.95
CA LEU A 237 7.72 22.18 -2.40
C LEU A 237 8.00 21.15 -3.50
N SER A 238 8.96 20.29 -3.28
CA SER A 238 9.13 19.07 -4.05
C SER A 238 8.23 17.96 -3.53
N TYR A 239 7.69 17.13 -4.42
CA TYR A 239 6.83 16.01 -4.06
C TYR A 239 7.54 14.71 -4.39
N ARG A 240 7.74 13.89 -3.38
CA ARG A 240 8.35 12.56 -3.50
C ARG A 240 7.32 11.49 -3.28
N PHE A 241 7.14 10.62 -4.27
CA PHE A 241 6.29 9.43 -4.15
C PHE A 241 7.17 8.20 -4.16
N VAL A 242 6.98 7.32 -3.17
CA VAL A 242 7.69 6.05 -3.05
C VAL A 242 6.68 4.90 -3.08
N PHE A 243 6.89 3.95 -3.98
CA PHE A 243 6.11 2.73 -4.12
C PHE A 243 6.96 1.57 -3.63
N ILE A 244 6.64 1.03 -2.46
CA ILE A 244 7.53 0.18 -1.68
C ILE A 244 6.85 -1.10 -1.21
N PRO A 245 7.60 -2.20 -0.98
CA PRO A 245 7.07 -3.30 -0.19
C PRO A 245 6.98 -2.88 1.29
N GLY A 246 5.82 -2.99 1.86
CA GLY A 246 5.62 -2.64 3.29
C GLY A 246 6.07 -3.80 4.20
N THR A 247 6.76 -3.62 5.27
CA THR A 247 7.39 -2.41 5.80
C THR A 247 8.90 -2.39 5.51
N ILE A 248 9.43 -3.49 5.00
CA ILE A 248 10.85 -3.62 4.66
C ILE A 248 11.30 -2.59 3.63
N GLY A 249 10.40 -2.16 2.75
CA GLY A 249 10.67 -1.11 1.75
C GLY A 249 10.87 0.26 2.38
N SER A 250 10.03 0.67 3.35
CA SER A 250 10.20 1.94 4.05
C SER A 250 11.50 1.96 4.89
N ILE A 251 11.83 0.85 5.55
CA ILE A 251 13.10 0.68 6.25
C ILE A 251 14.28 0.83 5.27
N THR A 252 14.20 0.14 4.14
CA THR A 252 15.25 0.18 3.10
C THR A 252 15.40 1.58 2.53
N TRP A 253 14.28 2.25 2.25
CA TRP A 253 14.28 3.61 1.71
C TRP A 253 14.90 4.59 2.73
N LEU A 254 14.50 4.52 4.00
CA LEU A 254 15.06 5.35 5.08
C LEU A 254 16.58 5.17 5.21
N ALA A 255 17.05 3.92 5.27
CA ALA A 255 18.48 3.60 5.36
C ALA A 255 19.32 4.16 4.22
N ARG A 256 18.71 4.35 3.04
CA ARG A 256 19.40 4.85 1.84
C ARG A 256 19.30 6.36 1.64
N ASN A 257 18.49 7.03 2.43
CA ASN A 257 18.18 8.45 2.29
C ASN A 257 18.37 9.24 3.59
N GLU A 258 19.13 8.71 4.55
CA GLU A 258 19.37 9.36 5.86
C GLU A 258 19.90 10.81 5.72
N ASP A 259 20.71 11.06 4.70
CA ASP A 259 21.30 12.38 4.40
C ASP A 259 20.30 13.44 3.96
N ARG A 260 19.13 13.03 3.47
CA ARG A 260 18.11 13.93 2.90
C ARG A 260 16.77 13.96 3.61
N ILE A 261 16.54 13.07 4.57
CA ILE A 261 15.26 13.02 5.31
C ILE A 261 14.94 14.31 6.05
N GLY A 262 15.94 15.10 6.41
CA GLY A 262 15.76 16.42 7.04
C GLY A 262 14.99 17.44 6.19
N ARG A 263 14.84 17.18 4.88
CA ARG A 263 14.04 18.01 3.98
C ARG A 263 12.54 17.67 4.00
N ILE A 264 12.16 16.52 4.56
CA ILE A 264 10.76 16.09 4.62
C ILE A 264 10.04 16.89 5.70
N ARG A 265 9.22 17.85 5.26
CA ARG A 265 8.40 18.69 6.14
C ARG A 265 7.01 18.15 6.36
N HIS A 266 6.52 17.34 5.43
CA HIS A 266 5.21 16.73 5.49
C HIS A 266 5.28 15.33 4.87
N GLY A 267 4.42 14.44 5.33
CA GLY A 267 4.31 13.14 4.69
C GLY A 267 2.94 12.48 4.92
N LEU A 268 2.59 11.62 3.99
CA LEU A 268 1.36 10.87 4.00
C LEU A 268 1.61 9.43 3.51
N VAL A 269 1.31 8.47 4.37
CA VAL A 269 1.13 7.09 3.94
C VAL A 269 -0.29 6.94 3.41
N MET A 270 -0.42 6.34 2.24
CA MET A 270 -1.68 6.09 1.56
C MET A 270 -2.00 4.59 1.64
N SER A 271 -3.08 4.23 2.32
CA SER A 271 -3.47 2.83 2.54
C SER A 271 -4.99 2.67 2.52
N CYS A 272 -5.50 1.63 1.86
CA CYS A 272 -6.92 1.27 1.84
C CYS A 272 -7.86 2.45 1.48
N LEU A 273 -7.68 3.01 0.28
CA LEU A 273 -8.35 4.24 -0.15
C LEU A 273 -9.51 4.04 -1.13
N GLY A 274 -9.94 2.80 -1.38
CA GLY A 274 -10.92 2.50 -2.44
C GLY A 274 -12.33 2.13 -1.97
N ASP A 275 -12.53 1.83 -0.70
CA ASP A 275 -13.82 1.39 -0.16
C ASP A 275 -14.81 2.54 0.06
N ALA A 276 -16.06 2.23 0.42
CA ALA A 276 -17.12 3.20 0.65
C ALA A 276 -17.07 3.89 2.04
N GLY A 277 -16.12 3.52 2.92
CA GLY A 277 -15.96 4.11 4.25
C GLY A 277 -15.66 5.61 4.17
N LYS A 278 -15.78 6.32 5.28
CA LYS A 278 -15.34 7.71 5.40
C LYS A 278 -13.84 7.79 5.68
N PRO A 279 -13.16 8.90 5.31
CA PRO A 279 -11.73 9.02 5.57
C PRO A 279 -11.40 8.91 7.05
N THR A 280 -10.36 8.14 7.34
CA THR A 280 -9.71 8.08 8.64
C THR A 280 -8.29 8.57 8.49
N TYR A 281 -7.97 9.66 9.19
CA TYR A 281 -6.61 10.19 9.25
C TYR A 281 -5.97 9.79 10.58
N LYS A 282 -4.90 9.02 10.51
CA LYS A 282 -4.04 8.72 11.65
C LYS A 282 -2.91 9.72 11.69
N GLN A 283 -2.79 10.42 12.81
CA GLN A 283 -1.79 11.47 13.01
C GLN A 283 -0.36 10.90 12.96
N SER A 284 0.59 11.75 12.62
CA SER A 284 2.00 11.48 12.84
C SER A 284 2.29 11.32 14.34
N ARG A 285 3.45 10.77 14.68
CA ARG A 285 3.87 10.67 16.10
C ARG A 285 3.98 12.03 16.78
N GLN A 286 4.25 13.10 16.04
CA GLN A 286 4.27 14.45 16.57
C GLN A 286 2.88 14.93 17.01
N GLY A 287 1.80 14.43 16.41
CA GLY A 287 0.39 14.67 16.74
C GLY A 287 -0.14 16.07 16.43
N ASN A 288 0.75 17.02 16.15
CA ASN A 288 0.42 18.43 15.86
C ASN A 288 1.27 19.03 14.74
N ALA A 289 1.96 18.22 13.96
CA ALA A 289 2.66 18.68 12.77
C ALA A 289 1.69 19.40 11.82
N PRO A 290 2.15 20.31 10.94
CA PRO A 290 1.25 20.99 10.00
C PRO A 290 0.36 20.02 9.22
N VAL A 291 0.90 18.91 8.73
CA VAL A 291 0.09 17.89 8.03
C VAL A 291 -1.02 17.31 8.92
N ASP A 292 -0.77 17.10 10.22
CA ASP A 292 -1.78 16.61 11.17
C ASP A 292 -2.92 17.59 11.34
N ARG A 293 -2.60 18.88 11.50
CA ARG A 293 -3.60 19.95 11.69
C ARG A 293 -4.47 20.13 10.44
N TYR A 294 -3.85 20.13 9.26
CA TYR A 294 -4.58 20.35 8.01
C TYR A 294 -5.42 19.14 7.60
N ALA A 295 -4.88 17.93 7.74
CA ALA A 295 -5.66 16.72 7.48
C ALA A 295 -6.84 16.58 8.48
N ALA A 296 -6.63 16.88 9.77
CA ALA A 296 -7.68 16.88 10.77
C ALA A 296 -8.76 17.92 10.43
N TYR A 297 -8.36 19.11 10.02
CA TYR A 297 -9.30 20.16 9.58
C TYR A 297 -10.17 19.68 8.42
N LEU A 298 -9.58 19.11 7.36
CA LEU A 298 -10.31 18.58 6.21
C LEU A 298 -11.29 17.47 6.60
N VAL A 299 -10.83 16.52 7.43
CA VAL A 299 -11.68 15.43 7.93
C VAL A 299 -12.90 15.98 8.67
N GLN A 300 -12.68 16.97 9.54
CA GLN A 300 -13.74 17.51 10.41
C GLN A 300 -14.72 18.42 9.67
N THR A 301 -14.24 19.22 8.73
CA THR A 301 -15.04 20.31 8.13
C THR A 301 -15.61 19.98 6.76
N ARG A 302 -14.95 19.14 5.98
CA ARG A 302 -15.32 18.92 4.57
C ARG A 302 -15.68 17.48 4.24
N TRP A 303 -14.87 16.50 4.68
CA TRP A 303 -15.00 15.12 4.22
C TRP A 303 -15.77 14.24 5.19
N GLY A 304 -15.90 14.66 6.44
CA GLY A 304 -16.54 13.89 7.50
C GLY A 304 -15.86 12.54 7.69
N GLY A 305 -15.32 12.27 8.85
CA GLY A 305 -14.56 11.04 9.08
C GLY A 305 -13.99 11.04 10.48
N LYS A 306 -12.85 10.36 10.66
CA LYS A 306 -12.21 10.23 11.96
C LYS A 306 -10.76 10.70 11.91
N VAL A 307 -10.31 11.34 12.98
CA VAL A 307 -8.91 11.59 13.28
C VAL A 307 -8.54 10.71 14.46
N VAL A 308 -7.50 9.90 14.31
CA VAL A 308 -7.04 9.01 15.37
C VAL A 308 -5.59 9.34 15.72
N PRO A 309 -5.20 9.22 17.00
CA PRO A 309 -3.82 9.48 17.41
C PRO A 309 -2.86 8.46 16.80
N PHE A 310 -1.57 8.80 16.82
CA PHE A 310 -0.52 7.85 16.45
C PHE A 310 -0.49 6.68 17.41
N GLU A 311 -0.44 5.49 16.84
CA GLU A 311 -0.09 4.26 17.52
C GLU A 311 0.99 3.56 16.71
N PRO A 312 1.98 2.88 17.34
CA PRO A 312 3.05 2.16 16.65
C PRO A 312 2.57 0.83 16.02
N TYR A 313 1.27 0.67 15.88
CA TYR A 313 0.60 -0.37 15.08
C TYR A 313 0.02 0.26 13.82
N GLY A 314 0.21 -0.37 12.68
CA GLY A 314 -0.23 0.14 11.38
C GLY A 314 0.71 -0.30 10.29
N TYR A 315 1.04 0.60 9.38
CA TYR A 315 1.85 0.28 8.23
C TYR A 315 3.18 1.08 8.21
N ASP A 316 3.53 1.70 7.10
CA ASP A 316 4.84 2.33 6.90
C ASP A 316 5.04 3.62 7.71
N GLU A 317 3.96 4.31 8.13
CA GLU A 317 4.03 5.52 8.94
C GLU A 317 4.78 5.29 10.26
N ARG A 318 4.70 4.09 10.82
CA ARG A 318 5.43 3.75 12.05
C ARG A 318 6.95 3.75 11.87
N GLN A 319 7.43 3.48 10.64
CA GLN A 319 8.85 3.51 10.33
C GLN A 319 9.33 4.95 10.18
N TYR A 320 8.61 5.76 9.42
CA TYR A 320 8.90 7.19 9.27
C TYR A 320 8.81 7.95 10.59
N CYS A 321 7.85 7.59 11.43
CA CYS A 321 7.64 8.17 12.75
C CYS A 321 8.49 7.53 13.88
N SER A 322 9.35 6.56 13.58
CA SER A 322 10.19 5.91 14.59
C SER A 322 11.08 6.94 15.30
N PRO A 323 11.47 6.70 16.59
CA PRO A 323 12.18 7.70 17.38
C PRO A 323 13.46 8.25 16.74
N GLY A 324 14.16 7.42 15.92
CA GLY A 324 15.38 7.83 15.23
C GLY A 324 15.15 8.84 14.11
N PHE A 325 14.00 8.79 13.45
CA PHE A 325 13.65 9.66 12.33
C PHE A 325 12.63 10.73 12.70
N ASN A 326 11.56 10.34 13.40
CA ASN A 326 10.49 11.22 13.89
C ASN A 326 9.94 12.18 12.82
N LEU A 327 9.78 11.68 11.57
CA LEU A 327 9.26 12.47 10.46
C LEU A 327 7.76 12.79 10.66
N PRO A 328 7.29 13.95 10.20
CA PRO A 328 5.88 14.33 10.26
C PRO A 328 5.05 13.61 9.19
N VAL A 329 4.88 12.31 9.35
CA VAL A 329 4.19 11.44 8.38
C VAL A 329 2.96 10.82 9.00
N GLY A 330 1.78 11.27 8.56
CA GLY A 330 0.50 10.66 8.94
C GLY A 330 0.10 9.53 7.98
N CYS A 331 -1.04 8.89 8.26
CA CYS A 331 -1.61 7.87 7.39
C CYS A 331 -3.06 8.19 7.05
N LEU A 332 -3.39 8.17 5.77
CA LEU A 332 -4.77 8.32 5.28
C LEU A 332 -5.30 6.96 4.84
N MET A 333 -6.45 6.60 5.38
CA MET A 333 -7.22 5.40 5.05
C MET A 333 -8.68 5.76 4.90
N ARG A 334 -9.48 4.92 4.25
CA ARG A 334 -10.94 4.95 4.42
C ARG A 334 -11.29 4.02 5.56
N SER A 335 -11.27 2.72 5.36
CA SER A 335 -11.40 1.75 6.44
C SER A 335 -10.01 1.41 7.00
N PRO A 336 -9.77 1.56 8.31
CA PRO A 336 -8.46 1.29 8.90
C PRO A 336 -8.05 -0.18 8.79
N ASN A 337 -6.76 -0.40 8.62
CA ASN A 337 -6.13 -1.72 8.56
C ASN A 337 -6.59 -2.61 9.73
N GLY A 338 -7.08 -3.82 9.43
CA GLY A 338 -7.54 -4.78 10.43
C GLY A 338 -8.89 -4.47 11.09
N GLN A 339 -9.61 -3.41 10.64
CA GLN A 339 -10.88 -3.00 11.25
C GLN A 339 -12.10 -3.17 10.31
N PHE A 340 -11.92 -3.83 9.17
CA PHE A 340 -13.02 -4.18 8.26
C PHE A 340 -12.96 -5.66 7.90
N GLU A 341 -14.12 -6.25 7.67
CA GLU A 341 -14.28 -7.70 7.51
C GLU A 341 -13.53 -8.28 6.31
N GLN A 342 -13.37 -7.49 5.24
CA GLN A 342 -12.69 -7.87 4.01
C GLN A 342 -11.15 -7.89 4.16
N TYR A 343 -10.62 -7.26 5.21
CA TYR A 343 -9.19 -7.07 5.38
C TYR A 343 -8.42 -8.40 5.35
N HIS A 344 -7.43 -8.48 4.48
CA HIS A 344 -6.57 -9.66 4.30
C HIS A 344 -7.33 -10.95 4.00
N THR A 345 -8.41 -10.83 3.21
CA THR A 345 -9.20 -11.96 2.70
C THR A 345 -9.54 -11.79 1.22
N SER A 346 -10.08 -12.84 0.60
CA SER A 346 -10.55 -12.81 -0.79
C SER A 346 -11.75 -11.88 -1.02
N ALA A 347 -12.35 -11.33 0.02
CA ALA A 347 -13.40 -10.31 -0.09
C ALA A 347 -12.85 -8.89 -0.31
N ASP A 348 -11.53 -8.65 -0.13
CA ASP A 348 -10.89 -7.43 -0.59
C ASP A 348 -10.61 -7.52 -2.10
N ASN A 349 -11.67 -7.49 -2.87
CA ASN A 349 -11.68 -7.69 -4.31
C ASN A 349 -12.20 -6.45 -5.06
N LEU A 350 -12.45 -6.59 -6.36
CA LEU A 350 -12.91 -5.49 -7.22
C LEU A 350 -14.33 -5.00 -6.85
N ASP A 351 -15.17 -5.84 -6.26
CA ASP A 351 -16.53 -5.43 -5.85
C ASP A 351 -16.51 -4.60 -4.56
N PHE A 352 -15.47 -4.73 -3.74
CA PHE A 352 -15.30 -3.97 -2.51
C PHE A 352 -14.79 -2.54 -2.76
N VAL A 353 -14.01 -2.33 -3.81
CA VAL A 353 -13.51 -1.02 -4.22
C VAL A 353 -14.51 -0.35 -5.17
N THR A 354 -14.85 0.91 -4.90
CA THR A 354 -15.81 1.65 -5.71
C THR A 354 -15.17 2.85 -6.43
N PRO A 355 -15.64 3.18 -7.65
CA PRO A 355 -15.20 4.39 -8.35
C PRO A 355 -15.40 5.66 -7.51
N GLU A 356 -16.51 5.75 -6.76
CA GLU A 356 -16.86 6.87 -5.89
C GLU A 356 -15.90 6.97 -4.69
N GLY A 357 -15.54 5.83 -4.10
CA GLY A 357 -14.58 5.76 -3.00
C GLY A 357 -13.20 6.26 -3.42
N LEU A 358 -12.73 5.78 -4.58
CA LEU A 358 -11.46 6.22 -5.18
C LEU A 358 -11.49 7.72 -5.50
N TYR A 359 -12.58 8.21 -6.10
CA TYR A 359 -12.74 9.62 -6.45
C TYR A 359 -12.78 10.52 -5.20
N ALA A 360 -13.49 10.12 -4.16
CA ALA A 360 -13.51 10.87 -2.91
C ALA A 360 -12.12 10.92 -2.26
N SER A 361 -11.34 9.84 -2.35
CA SER A 361 -10.00 9.78 -1.76
C SER A 361 -8.99 10.66 -2.50
N ILE A 362 -9.00 10.66 -3.84
CA ILE A 362 -8.14 11.60 -4.59
C ILE A 362 -8.56 13.04 -4.32
N GLY A 363 -9.87 13.31 -4.17
CA GLY A 363 -10.40 14.61 -3.79
C GLY A 363 -9.83 15.10 -2.46
N PHE A 364 -9.81 14.26 -1.44
CA PHE A 364 -9.19 14.60 -0.15
C PHE A 364 -7.72 14.98 -0.29
N ILE A 365 -6.95 14.19 -1.04
CA ILE A 365 -5.51 14.43 -1.23
C ILE A 365 -5.28 15.73 -2.00
N MET A 366 -6.07 15.99 -3.01
CA MET A 366 -5.98 17.23 -3.81
C MET A 366 -6.43 18.48 -3.04
N ASP A 367 -7.28 18.35 -2.03
CA ASP A 367 -7.59 19.42 -1.09
C ASP A 367 -6.45 19.63 -0.06
N LEU A 368 -5.81 18.55 0.37
CA LEU A 368 -4.72 18.61 1.35
C LEU A 368 -3.46 19.27 0.77
N ILE A 369 -3.13 19.00 -0.48
CA ILE A 369 -1.93 19.51 -1.15
C ILE A 369 -1.84 21.05 -1.11
N PRO A 370 -2.82 21.84 -1.55
CA PRO A 370 -2.72 23.30 -1.51
C PRO A 370 -2.66 23.86 -0.09
N ILE A 371 -3.42 23.29 0.83
CA ILE A 371 -3.52 23.79 2.20
C ILE A 371 -2.22 23.55 2.97
N CYS A 372 -1.69 22.34 2.93
CA CYS A 372 -0.45 21.99 3.63
C CYS A 372 0.78 22.67 3.05
N PHE A 373 0.79 22.89 1.74
CA PHE A 373 2.05 23.05 1.02
C PHE A 373 2.19 24.39 0.32
N CYS A 374 1.11 25.18 0.28
CA CYS A 374 1.15 26.57 -0.21
C CYS A 374 1.18 27.62 0.89
N TYR A 375 0.77 27.27 2.12
CA TYR A 375 0.51 28.22 3.22
C TYR A 375 1.30 27.92 4.51
N ASP A 376 2.49 27.38 4.43
CA ASP A 376 3.37 27.32 5.61
C ASP A 376 3.88 28.74 5.90
N PRO A 377 3.62 29.32 7.09
CA PRO A 377 3.97 30.71 7.44
C PRO A 377 5.48 30.90 7.61
#